data_848ce2608e98f5fa2328bc5407a299b2
#
_entry.id   848ce2608e98f5fa2328bc5407a299b2
#
_cell.length_a   1.000
_cell.length_b   1.000
_cell.length_c   1.000
_cell.angle_alpha   90.00
_cell.angle_beta   90.00
_cell.angle_gamma   90.00
#
_symmetry.space_group_name_H-M   'P 1'
#
loop_
_entity.id
_entity.type
_entity.pdbx_description
1 polymer ?
#
loop_
_entity_poly.entity_id
_entity_poly.type
_entity_poly.pdbx_seq_one_letter_code
_entity_poly.pdbx_strand_id
1 'polypeptide(L)'
;MINRRQALMSTLFGAGYVGLRALATGLPASILLNPRRALAGGPPAGCATTTKAQYILLNTSGNGDPINANVPGTYEDPKITHSLDPAMAPTSLTIQGQTYTAAAPWAALPQSVLDRLCFWHLMTNTPVHPKQPDVLKLMGATQAGEMLPSSLARHLAPCLGTIQSEPISQGASSPSEGLTYGGRALPIIPALALKATLTSPAGALTNLQPLRDQTLNQLYDLYRNGASPAGKAYIDSLVTSQQQVRSIQQGLLNQLTSIKDNTAPSQVLAALALIQMNVTPVIALHIPFGGDNHRDIGLQTETTQTVAGVAAIAGLMAQLASAGLADKVTFVSLDVFGRTLGPANTDGRQHNPNHQVSITIGKSFRAGVIGGVGPVGNDYGALSIDSKTGKAAPNGDIPPVTSLASFGRTMLAGVGLDPAVVSYEVGEGQVIASALA
;
A
#
# COMPACT_ATOMS: atom_id res chain seq x y z
N MET A 1 -8.16 9.24 -34.78
CA MET A 1 -8.02 10.59 -34.16
C MET A 1 -8.92 10.62 -32.93
N ILE A 2 -8.33 10.77 -31.74
CA ILE A 2 -9.10 10.95 -30.50
C ILE A 2 -9.68 12.36 -30.55
N ASN A 3 -10.99 12.52 -30.44
CA ASN A 3 -11.60 13.84 -30.44
C ASN A 3 -11.35 14.54 -29.09
N ARG A 4 -11.42 15.90 -29.06
CA ARG A 4 -11.16 16.70 -27.85
C ARG A 4 -11.97 16.25 -26.63
N ARG A 5 -13.19 15.76 -26.83
CA ARG A 5 -14.07 15.26 -25.78
C ARG A 5 -13.56 13.91 -25.21
N GLN A 6 -13.05 13.03 -26.08
CA GLN A 6 -12.44 11.76 -25.66
C GLN A 6 -11.10 11.99 -24.95
N ALA A 7 -10.27 12.94 -25.40
CA ALA A 7 -9.05 13.33 -24.71
C ALA A 7 -9.34 13.94 -23.32
N LEU A 8 -10.33 14.82 -23.22
CA LEU A 8 -10.77 15.43 -21.97
C LEU A 8 -11.37 14.40 -21.02
N MET A 9 -12.10 13.44 -21.55
CA MET A 9 -12.65 12.32 -20.79
C MET A 9 -11.56 11.35 -20.31
N SER A 10 -10.53 11.08 -21.12
CA SER A 10 -9.42 10.20 -20.71
C SER A 10 -8.44 10.87 -19.72
N THR A 11 -8.25 12.18 -19.79
CA THR A 11 -7.43 12.92 -18.81
C THR A 11 -8.16 13.20 -17.50
N LEU A 12 -9.47 13.43 -17.54
CA LEU A 12 -10.30 13.62 -16.35
C LEU A 12 -10.72 12.30 -15.69
N PHE A 13 -10.67 11.18 -16.42
CA PHE A 13 -11.30 9.92 -16.05
C PHE A 13 -10.42 8.69 -16.29
N GLY A 14 -9.13 8.77 -16.00
CA GLY A 14 -8.33 7.57 -15.83
C GLY A 14 -9.05 6.59 -14.87
N ALA A 15 -8.76 5.30 -14.98
CA ALA A 15 -9.57 4.22 -14.40
C ALA A 15 -9.97 4.43 -12.90
N GLY A 16 -9.06 4.96 -12.05
CA GLY A 16 -9.37 5.21 -10.64
C GLY A 16 -10.30 6.41 -10.38
N TYR A 17 -10.26 7.42 -11.24
CA TYR A 17 -11.17 8.58 -11.16
C TYR A 17 -12.60 8.21 -11.57
N VAL A 18 -12.74 7.21 -12.41
CA VAL A 18 -14.05 6.69 -12.85
C VAL A 18 -14.75 5.95 -11.71
N GLY A 19 -14.00 5.23 -10.86
CA GLY A 19 -14.56 4.60 -9.65
C GLY A 19 -15.13 5.65 -8.69
N LEU A 20 -14.38 6.72 -8.41
CA LEU A 20 -14.83 7.82 -7.57
C LEU A 20 -16.01 8.59 -8.18
N ARG A 21 -16.04 8.76 -9.51
CA ARG A 21 -17.17 9.40 -10.18
C ARG A 21 -18.37 8.48 -10.29
N ALA A 22 -18.18 7.17 -10.39
CA ALA A 22 -19.25 6.19 -10.26
C ALA A 22 -19.91 6.31 -8.88
N LEU A 23 -19.12 6.49 -7.82
CA LEU A 23 -19.61 6.81 -6.48
C LEU A 23 -20.42 8.12 -6.48
N ALA A 24 -19.87 9.21 -7.03
CA ALA A 24 -20.51 10.52 -7.02
C ALA A 24 -21.74 10.62 -7.95
N THR A 25 -21.77 9.89 -9.05
CA THR A 25 -22.84 9.94 -10.05
C THR A 25 -23.81 8.76 -10.00
N GLY A 26 -23.43 7.71 -9.24
CA GLY A 26 -24.20 6.46 -9.19
C GLY A 26 -24.13 5.62 -10.45
N LEU A 27 -23.19 5.90 -11.36
CA LEU A 27 -22.96 5.10 -12.57
C LEU A 27 -21.73 4.19 -12.36
N PRO A 28 -21.80 2.90 -12.68
CA PRO A 28 -20.68 1.98 -12.52
C PRO A 28 -19.46 2.40 -13.33
N ALA A 29 -18.29 2.33 -12.73
CA ALA A 29 -17.02 2.59 -13.39
C ALA A 29 -16.85 1.76 -14.67
N SER A 30 -17.28 0.51 -14.64
CA SER A 30 -17.23 -0.41 -15.77
C SER A 30 -18.10 -0.04 -16.95
N ILE A 31 -19.28 0.57 -16.73
CA ILE A 31 -20.13 1.12 -17.81
C ILE A 31 -19.45 2.33 -18.45
N LEU A 32 -18.76 3.15 -17.65
CA LEU A 32 -18.08 4.34 -18.14
C LEU A 32 -16.82 4.02 -18.94
N LEU A 33 -16.15 2.88 -18.66
CA LEU A 33 -14.88 2.51 -19.27
C LEU A 33 -15.01 1.49 -20.41
N ASN A 34 -15.83 0.49 -20.29
CA ASN A 34 -16.00 -0.52 -21.35
C ASN A 34 -17.22 -1.43 -21.12
N PRO A 35 -18.41 -1.08 -21.62
CA PRO A 35 -19.64 -1.82 -21.35
C PRO A 35 -19.61 -3.28 -21.86
N ARG A 36 -18.76 -3.60 -22.85
CA ARG A 36 -18.64 -4.96 -23.39
C ARG A 36 -17.77 -5.90 -22.56
N ARG A 37 -16.76 -5.37 -21.83
CA ARG A 37 -15.87 -6.18 -20.96
C ARG A 37 -16.43 -6.38 -19.55
N ALA A 38 -17.22 -5.44 -19.04
CA ALA A 38 -17.88 -5.58 -17.75
C ALA A 38 -18.88 -6.75 -17.71
N LEU A 39 -19.41 -7.13 -18.88
CA LEU A 39 -20.36 -8.27 -19.02
C LEU A 39 -19.66 -9.61 -19.30
N ALA A 40 -18.37 -9.62 -19.65
CA ALA A 40 -17.63 -10.81 -20.09
C ALA A 40 -16.71 -11.41 -19.00
N GLY A 41 -16.45 -10.69 -17.92
CA GLY A 41 -15.69 -11.20 -16.77
C GLY A 41 -16.64 -12.00 -15.87
N GLY A 42 -16.56 -13.33 -15.90
CA GLY A 42 -17.09 -14.14 -14.79
C GLY A 42 -16.42 -13.70 -13.47
N PRO A 43 -17.02 -14.00 -12.30
CA PRO A 43 -16.37 -13.72 -11.03
C PRO A 43 -14.98 -14.37 -11.07
N PRO A 44 -13.92 -13.65 -10.69
CA PRO A 44 -12.60 -14.25 -10.56
C PRO A 44 -12.74 -15.47 -9.66
N ALA A 45 -11.97 -16.52 -9.95
CA ALA A 45 -11.96 -17.77 -9.18
C ALA A 45 -11.94 -17.43 -7.70
N GLY A 46 -12.92 -17.93 -6.97
CA GLY A 46 -13.30 -17.43 -5.65
C GLY A 46 -12.14 -17.26 -4.70
N CYS A 47 -12.24 -16.27 -3.88
CA CYS A 47 -11.36 -16.01 -2.75
C CYS A 47 -11.27 -17.26 -1.86
N ALA A 48 -10.11 -17.89 -1.80
CA ALA A 48 -9.94 -19.15 -1.08
C ALA A 48 -10.18 -19.03 0.43
N THR A 49 -9.96 -17.83 1.01
CA THR A 49 -10.16 -17.58 2.46
C THR A 49 -10.56 -16.13 2.73
N THR A 50 -11.86 -15.86 2.80
CA THR A 50 -12.41 -14.54 3.19
C THR A 50 -11.95 -14.10 4.58
N THR A 51 -11.61 -15.05 5.46
CA THR A 51 -11.19 -14.78 6.84
C THR A 51 -9.81 -14.15 6.97
N LYS A 52 -8.94 -14.33 5.96
CA LYS A 52 -7.58 -13.74 5.94
C LYS A 52 -7.46 -12.51 5.05
N ALA A 53 -8.51 -12.19 4.28
CA ALA A 53 -8.49 -11.03 3.39
C ALA A 53 -8.33 -9.73 4.17
N GLN A 54 -7.40 -8.88 3.74
CA GLN A 54 -7.06 -7.61 4.36
C GLN A 54 -7.11 -6.49 3.33
N TYR A 55 -7.51 -5.30 3.74
CA TYR A 55 -7.18 -4.08 3.01
C TYR A 55 -5.68 -3.83 3.14
N ILE A 56 -5.05 -3.37 2.07
CA ILE A 56 -3.62 -3.06 2.05
C ILE A 56 -3.42 -1.54 1.91
N LEU A 57 -2.70 -0.96 2.86
CA LEU A 57 -2.16 0.39 2.75
C LEU A 57 -0.69 0.28 2.41
N LEU A 58 -0.32 0.60 1.16
CA LEU A 58 1.05 0.52 0.68
C LEU A 58 1.70 1.90 0.71
N ASN A 59 2.68 2.08 1.60
CA ASN A 59 3.61 3.20 1.48
C ASN A 59 4.66 2.88 0.43
N THR A 60 4.83 3.74 -0.54
CA THR A 60 5.85 3.56 -1.59
C THR A 60 6.54 4.87 -1.92
N SER A 61 7.82 4.80 -2.22
CA SER A 61 8.65 5.95 -2.57
C SER A 61 9.66 5.58 -3.66
N GLY A 62 9.74 6.40 -4.70
CA GLY A 62 10.82 6.36 -5.68
C GLY A 62 12.07 7.14 -5.24
N ASN A 63 12.02 7.80 -4.08
CA ASN A 63 13.15 8.57 -3.56
C ASN A 63 14.22 7.69 -2.89
N GLY A 64 13.88 6.45 -2.48
CA GLY A 64 14.78 5.59 -1.73
C GLY A 64 15.03 6.15 -0.33
N ASP A 65 14.02 6.08 0.50
CA ASP A 65 14.07 6.61 1.87
C ASP A 65 15.05 5.81 2.76
N PRO A 66 15.76 6.46 3.69
CA PRO A 66 16.77 5.84 4.56
C PRO A 66 16.16 5.03 5.73
N ILE A 67 14.98 4.44 5.57
CA ILE A 67 14.36 3.57 6.60
C ILE A 67 15.35 2.51 7.06
N ASN A 68 16.09 1.94 6.13
CA ASN A 68 17.07 0.88 6.38
C ASN A 68 18.21 1.29 7.32
N ALA A 69 18.42 2.58 7.56
CA ALA A 69 19.45 3.07 8.47
C ALA A 69 18.98 3.18 9.94
N ASN A 70 17.65 3.13 10.18
CA ASN A 70 17.07 3.61 11.43
C ASN A 70 16.28 2.55 12.22
N VAL A 71 16.33 1.29 11.80
CA VAL A 71 15.47 0.18 12.27
C VAL A 71 16.29 -0.92 12.97
N PRO A 72 15.64 -1.87 13.68
CA PRO A 72 16.29 -3.06 14.21
C PRO A 72 17.11 -3.81 13.15
N GLY A 73 18.25 -4.34 13.53
CA GLY A 73 19.19 -5.04 12.65
C GLY A 73 20.28 -4.11 12.07
N THR A 74 20.05 -2.80 12.05
CA THR A 74 21.06 -1.80 11.63
C THR A 74 21.53 -0.93 12.78
N TYR A 75 20.68 -0.64 13.73
CA TYR A 75 20.98 0.26 14.86
C TYR A 75 21.86 -0.39 15.93
N GLU A 76 22.04 -1.69 15.88
CA GLU A 76 22.93 -2.44 16.77
C GLU A 76 24.41 -2.44 16.31
N ASP A 77 24.67 -2.16 15.03
CA ASP A 77 26.05 -2.17 14.50
C ASP A 77 26.69 -0.78 14.65
N PRO A 78 27.71 -0.63 15.51
CA PRO A 78 28.37 0.66 15.76
C PRO A 78 29.15 1.20 14.55
N LYS A 79 29.34 0.41 13.50
CA LYS A 79 30.01 0.83 12.25
C LYS A 79 29.04 1.46 11.26
N ILE A 80 27.74 1.32 11.49
CA ILE A 80 26.71 1.97 10.68
C ILE A 80 26.57 3.42 11.16
N THR A 81 26.58 4.35 10.21
CA THR A 81 26.45 5.78 10.53
C THR A 81 24.99 6.12 10.83
N HIS A 82 24.73 6.73 11.97
CA HIS A 82 23.41 7.21 12.39
C HIS A 82 23.42 8.72 12.63
N SER A 83 22.24 9.32 12.62
CA SER A 83 22.09 10.72 13.04
C SER A 83 22.48 10.87 14.51
N LEU A 84 23.19 11.96 14.81
CA LEU A 84 23.58 12.32 16.18
C LEU A 84 22.50 13.15 16.90
N ASP A 85 21.38 13.42 16.24
CA ASP A 85 20.27 14.15 16.83
C ASP A 85 19.63 13.31 17.95
N PRO A 86 19.38 13.88 19.15
CA PRO A 86 18.73 13.18 20.26
C PRO A 86 17.37 12.55 19.89
N ALA A 87 16.65 13.12 18.92
CA ALA A 87 15.38 12.54 18.42
C ALA A 87 15.56 11.19 17.72
N MET A 88 16.80 10.85 17.33
CA MET A 88 17.16 9.58 16.69
C MET A 88 18.03 8.71 17.61
N ALA A 89 18.10 9.01 18.91
CA ALA A 89 18.93 8.26 19.85
C ALA A 89 18.64 6.76 19.82
N PRO A 90 19.67 5.89 19.95
CA PRO A 90 19.47 4.45 20.08
C PRO A 90 18.54 4.14 21.24
N THR A 91 17.43 3.48 20.96
CA THR A 91 16.42 3.18 21.97
C THR A 91 15.98 1.73 21.86
N SER A 92 15.84 1.06 22.99
CA SER A 92 15.36 -0.32 23.04
C SER A 92 13.86 -0.38 22.77
N LEU A 93 13.46 -1.37 21.95
CA LEU A 93 12.06 -1.72 21.75
C LEU A 93 11.89 -3.23 21.87
N THR A 94 10.73 -3.67 22.35
CA THR A 94 10.43 -5.10 22.53
C THR A 94 9.39 -5.52 21.49
N ILE A 95 9.74 -6.51 20.68
CA ILE A 95 8.85 -7.12 19.67
C ILE A 95 8.79 -8.61 19.92
N GLN A 96 7.61 -9.16 20.19
CA GLN A 96 7.41 -10.58 20.49
C GLN A 96 8.34 -11.11 21.62
N GLY A 97 8.57 -10.29 22.65
CA GLY A 97 9.44 -10.64 23.77
C GLY A 97 10.94 -10.58 23.48
N GLN A 98 11.36 -10.21 22.27
CA GLN A 98 12.76 -9.96 21.92
C GLN A 98 13.06 -8.45 21.97
N THR A 99 14.19 -8.09 22.57
CA THR A 99 14.66 -6.71 22.63
C THR A 99 15.56 -6.41 21.45
N TYR A 100 15.30 -5.29 20.79
CA TYR A 100 16.05 -4.74 19.67
C TYR A 100 16.42 -3.30 19.96
N THR A 101 17.36 -2.76 19.21
CA THR A 101 17.67 -1.34 19.20
C THR A 101 17.24 -0.72 17.87
N ALA A 102 16.62 0.45 17.92
CA ALA A 102 16.26 1.26 16.75
C ALA A 102 16.35 2.74 17.10
N ALA A 103 16.14 3.61 16.11
CA ALA A 103 15.97 5.03 16.38
C ALA A 103 14.74 5.27 17.27
N ALA A 104 14.85 6.22 18.19
CA ALA A 104 13.84 6.53 19.20
C ALA A 104 12.39 6.64 18.68
N PRO A 105 12.10 7.19 17.47
CA PRO A 105 10.75 7.24 16.95
C PRO A 105 10.08 5.86 16.85
N TRP A 106 10.81 4.82 16.42
CA TRP A 106 10.28 3.47 16.29
C TRP A 106 9.95 2.84 17.65
N ALA A 107 10.80 3.10 18.65
CA ALA A 107 10.59 2.62 20.02
C ALA A 107 9.42 3.36 20.72
N ALA A 108 9.05 4.54 20.25
CA ALA A 108 7.92 5.30 20.77
C ALA A 108 6.55 4.83 20.27
N LEU A 109 6.50 3.87 19.33
CA LEU A 109 5.24 3.28 18.89
C LEU A 109 4.54 2.54 20.05
N PRO A 110 3.19 2.60 20.14
CA PRO A 110 2.45 1.83 21.13
C PRO A 110 2.74 0.33 21.02
N GLN A 111 2.80 -0.37 22.15
CA GLN A 111 3.06 -1.81 22.18
C GLN A 111 2.09 -2.61 21.30
N SER A 112 0.83 -2.22 21.23
CA SER A 112 -0.18 -2.83 20.35
C SER A 112 0.14 -2.71 18.85
N VAL A 113 0.97 -1.74 18.46
CA VAL A 113 1.51 -1.60 17.10
C VAL A 113 2.78 -2.42 16.96
N LEU A 114 3.69 -2.37 17.95
CA LEU A 114 4.93 -3.16 17.98
C LEU A 114 4.65 -4.66 17.91
N ASP A 115 3.59 -5.14 18.55
CA ASP A 115 3.17 -6.56 18.51
C ASP A 115 2.69 -7.04 17.14
N ARG A 116 2.56 -6.13 16.16
CA ARG A 116 2.15 -6.39 14.77
C ARG A 116 3.16 -5.87 13.75
N LEU A 117 4.27 -5.29 14.20
CA LEU A 117 5.29 -4.65 13.38
C LEU A 117 6.37 -5.66 13.01
N CYS A 118 6.61 -5.82 11.71
CA CYS A 118 7.71 -6.63 11.19
C CYS A 118 8.58 -5.79 10.26
N PHE A 119 9.89 -5.83 10.48
CA PHE A 119 10.91 -5.24 9.62
C PHE A 119 11.51 -6.30 8.72
N TRP A 120 11.63 -6.01 7.43
CA TRP A 120 12.10 -6.94 6.40
C TRP A 120 13.35 -6.40 5.75
N HIS A 121 14.49 -7.01 5.99
CA HIS A 121 15.75 -6.67 5.34
C HIS A 121 15.83 -7.35 3.97
N LEU A 122 15.72 -6.57 2.91
CA LEU A 122 15.56 -7.04 1.53
C LEU A 122 16.61 -6.39 0.62
N MET A 123 16.71 -6.91 -0.59
CA MET A 123 17.55 -6.36 -1.66
C MET A 123 16.67 -6.00 -2.86
N THR A 124 16.80 -4.78 -3.40
CA THR A 124 16.01 -4.34 -4.56
C THR A 124 16.76 -4.45 -5.88
N ASN A 125 18.06 -4.72 -5.86
CA ASN A 125 18.92 -4.88 -7.06
C ASN A 125 18.97 -3.65 -7.97
N THR A 126 18.59 -2.48 -7.52
CA THR A 126 18.64 -1.26 -8.33
C THR A 126 19.02 -0.03 -7.52
N PRO A 127 19.95 0.82 -8.01
CA PRO A 127 20.26 2.11 -7.41
C PRO A 127 19.59 3.29 -8.16
N VAL A 128 18.51 3.07 -8.91
CA VAL A 128 17.99 4.05 -9.86
C VAL A 128 16.55 4.43 -9.53
N HIS A 129 16.26 5.69 -9.21
CA HIS A 129 14.92 6.21 -8.84
C HIS A 129 13.79 5.81 -9.83
N PRO A 130 13.93 5.98 -11.16
CA PRO A 130 12.89 5.58 -12.11
C PRO A 130 12.55 4.10 -12.14
N LYS A 131 13.28 3.25 -11.37
CA LYS A 131 13.02 1.82 -11.24
C LYS A 131 11.99 1.45 -10.17
N GLN A 132 11.38 2.42 -9.50
CA GLN A 132 10.29 2.14 -8.56
C GLN A 132 9.18 1.24 -9.15
N PRO A 133 8.69 1.44 -10.38
CA PRO A 133 7.73 0.53 -11.00
C PRO A 133 8.25 -0.92 -11.14
N ASP A 134 9.55 -1.10 -11.39
CA ASP A 134 10.15 -2.43 -11.51
C ASP A 134 10.28 -3.10 -10.12
N VAL A 135 10.56 -2.33 -9.08
CA VAL A 135 10.54 -2.83 -7.69
C VAL A 135 9.12 -3.26 -7.30
N LEU A 136 8.10 -2.50 -7.67
CA LEU A 136 6.70 -2.90 -7.47
C LEU A 136 6.30 -4.15 -8.26
N LYS A 137 7.01 -4.45 -9.36
CA LYS A 137 6.93 -5.71 -10.13
C LYS A 137 7.88 -6.79 -9.60
N LEU A 138 8.45 -6.59 -8.40
CA LEU A 138 9.42 -7.47 -7.76
C LEU A 138 10.61 -7.80 -8.69
N MET A 139 11.11 -6.76 -9.39
CA MET A 139 12.21 -6.85 -10.38
C MET A 139 11.95 -7.86 -11.51
N GLY A 140 10.68 -8.01 -11.89
CA GLY A 140 10.26 -8.90 -12.97
C GLY A 140 9.77 -10.28 -12.51
N ALA A 141 9.78 -10.56 -11.21
CA ALA A 141 9.31 -11.85 -10.68
C ALA A 141 7.76 -11.99 -10.71
N THR A 142 7.02 -10.91 -10.92
CA THR A 142 5.55 -10.96 -11.01
C THR A 142 5.09 -11.46 -12.37
N GLN A 143 3.94 -12.16 -12.37
CA GLN A 143 3.30 -12.65 -13.58
C GLN A 143 2.92 -11.48 -14.53
N ALA A 144 3.25 -11.64 -15.82
CA ALA A 144 2.95 -10.68 -16.89
C ALA A 144 3.41 -9.23 -16.61
N GLY A 145 4.39 -9.04 -15.71
CA GLY A 145 4.87 -7.71 -15.32
C GLY A 145 3.84 -6.87 -14.57
N GLU A 146 2.88 -7.50 -13.88
CA GLU A 146 1.91 -6.80 -13.03
C GLU A 146 2.61 -6.30 -11.75
N MET A 147 2.14 -5.21 -11.19
CA MET A 147 2.65 -4.71 -9.92
C MET A 147 2.04 -5.49 -8.74
N LEU A 148 2.82 -5.74 -7.69
CA LEU A 148 2.36 -6.43 -6.47
C LEU A 148 1.07 -5.81 -5.88
N PRO A 149 0.93 -4.47 -5.73
CA PRO A 149 -0.33 -3.89 -5.25
C PRO A 149 -1.52 -4.18 -6.16
N SER A 150 -1.29 -4.32 -7.46
CA SER A 150 -2.36 -4.61 -8.43
C SER A 150 -2.75 -6.08 -8.44
N SER A 151 -1.76 -6.98 -8.26
CA SER A 151 -2.02 -8.40 -8.06
C SER A 151 -2.81 -8.63 -6.75
N LEU A 152 -2.38 -8.02 -5.64
CA LEU A 152 -3.11 -8.04 -4.37
C LEU A 152 -4.54 -7.52 -4.55
N ALA A 153 -4.72 -6.37 -5.20
CA ALA A 153 -6.03 -5.77 -5.40
C ALA A 153 -6.99 -6.68 -6.17
N ARG A 154 -6.52 -7.31 -7.24
CA ARG A 154 -7.30 -8.24 -8.07
C ARG A 154 -7.85 -9.41 -7.26
N HIS A 155 -7.03 -9.98 -6.37
CA HIS A 155 -7.42 -11.13 -5.57
C HIS A 155 -8.21 -10.78 -4.32
N LEU A 156 -7.97 -9.61 -3.73
CA LEU A 156 -8.66 -9.17 -2.51
C LEU A 156 -10.04 -8.58 -2.77
N ALA A 157 -10.25 -7.94 -3.93
CA ALA A 157 -11.51 -7.28 -4.25
C ALA A 157 -12.73 -8.21 -4.13
N PRO A 158 -12.72 -9.44 -4.68
CA PRO A 158 -13.84 -10.36 -4.51
C PRO A 158 -14.05 -10.79 -3.06
N CYS A 159 -12.96 -10.90 -2.28
CA CYS A 159 -13.01 -11.32 -0.89
C CYS A 159 -13.63 -10.27 0.03
N LEU A 160 -13.27 -9.02 -0.21
CA LEU A 160 -13.72 -7.87 0.57
C LEU A 160 -15.03 -7.29 0.02
N GLY A 161 -15.44 -7.70 -1.20
CA GLY A 161 -16.61 -7.16 -1.87
C GLY A 161 -16.45 -5.67 -2.20
N THR A 162 -15.25 -5.23 -2.58
CA THR A 162 -14.99 -3.82 -2.89
C THR A 162 -15.64 -3.39 -4.20
N ILE A 163 -15.92 -2.10 -4.32
CA ILE A 163 -16.58 -1.51 -5.48
C ILE A 163 -15.73 -1.69 -6.74
N GLN A 164 -14.41 -1.53 -6.61
CA GLN A 164 -13.46 -1.75 -7.70
C GLN A 164 -12.36 -2.70 -7.29
N SER A 165 -11.77 -3.37 -8.27
CA SER A 165 -10.62 -4.25 -8.10
C SER A 165 -9.28 -3.58 -8.40
N GLU A 166 -9.30 -2.35 -8.91
CA GLU A 166 -8.07 -1.57 -9.16
C GLU A 166 -7.60 -0.91 -7.87
N PRO A 167 -6.29 -0.86 -7.61
CA PRO A 167 -5.75 -0.09 -6.50
C PRO A 167 -5.92 1.42 -6.73
N ILE A 168 -5.92 2.21 -5.67
CA ILE A 168 -5.91 3.68 -5.75
C ILE A 168 -4.54 4.18 -5.26
N SER A 169 -3.90 5.07 -6.04
CA SER A 169 -2.73 5.83 -5.60
C SER A 169 -3.15 7.22 -5.18
N GLN A 170 -2.84 7.61 -3.94
CA GLN A 170 -3.11 8.96 -3.41
C GLN A 170 -1.89 9.87 -3.44
N GLY A 171 -0.70 9.29 -3.41
CA GLY A 171 0.55 10.02 -3.44
C GLY A 171 1.62 9.23 -4.15
N ALA A 172 2.47 9.97 -4.82
CA ALA A 172 3.73 9.50 -5.36
C ALA A 172 4.73 10.63 -5.21
N SER A 173 5.99 10.31 -5.02
CA SER A 173 7.07 11.31 -5.02
C SER A 173 7.31 11.87 -6.43
N SER A 174 6.90 11.11 -7.46
CA SER A 174 6.99 11.49 -8.87
C SER A 174 5.82 10.89 -9.68
N PRO A 175 5.33 11.57 -10.75
CA PRO A 175 4.34 11.01 -11.66
C PRO A 175 4.75 9.69 -12.33
N SER A 176 6.06 9.42 -12.44
CA SER A 176 6.59 8.15 -12.97
C SER A 176 6.40 6.95 -12.03
N GLU A 177 5.99 7.18 -10.79
CA GLU A 177 5.76 6.16 -9.76
C GLU A 177 4.30 5.70 -9.69
N GLY A 178 3.50 6.04 -10.69
CA GLY A 178 2.11 5.65 -10.78
C GLY A 178 1.94 4.14 -10.84
N LEU A 179 0.85 3.65 -10.25
CA LEU A 179 0.47 2.25 -10.34
C LEU A 179 -0.04 1.90 -11.73
N THR A 180 0.09 0.63 -12.10
CA THR A 180 -0.56 0.06 -13.29
C THR A 180 -1.54 -1.04 -12.88
N TYR A 181 -2.56 -1.32 -13.69
CA TYR A 181 -3.48 -2.44 -13.48
C TYR A 181 -3.89 -3.01 -14.84
N GLY A 182 -3.68 -4.30 -15.04
CA GLY A 182 -3.92 -4.95 -16.32
C GLY A 182 -3.17 -4.27 -17.49
N GLY A 183 -1.94 -3.85 -17.27
CA GLY A 183 -1.08 -3.16 -18.24
C GLY A 183 -1.45 -1.70 -18.53
N ARG A 184 -2.40 -1.09 -17.78
CA ARG A 184 -2.80 0.31 -17.94
C ARG A 184 -2.32 1.16 -16.76
N ALA A 185 -1.80 2.34 -17.02
CA ALA A 185 -1.47 3.31 -15.98
C ALA A 185 -2.73 3.78 -15.25
N LEU A 186 -2.67 3.82 -13.93
CA LEU A 186 -3.71 4.36 -13.08
C LEU A 186 -3.41 5.81 -12.71
N PRO A 187 -4.42 6.67 -12.56
CA PRO A 187 -4.23 8.03 -12.13
C PRO A 187 -3.84 8.08 -10.64
N ILE A 188 -3.06 9.08 -10.29
CA ILE A 188 -2.85 9.49 -8.90
C ILE A 188 -4.03 10.37 -8.50
N ILE A 189 -4.67 10.05 -7.37
CA ILE A 189 -5.82 10.78 -6.84
C ILE A 189 -5.42 11.42 -5.51
N PRO A 190 -4.91 12.65 -5.51
CA PRO A 190 -4.49 13.32 -4.28
C PRO A 190 -5.64 13.47 -3.27
N ALA A 191 -5.31 13.52 -1.98
CA ALA A 191 -6.29 13.61 -0.90
C ALA A 191 -7.25 14.80 -1.07
N LEU A 192 -6.74 15.97 -1.50
CA LEU A 192 -7.59 17.14 -1.79
C LEU A 192 -8.57 16.90 -2.93
N ALA A 193 -8.16 16.20 -3.99
CA ALA A 193 -9.04 15.86 -5.10
C ALA A 193 -10.13 14.88 -4.67
N LEU A 194 -9.78 13.90 -3.84
CA LEU A 194 -10.75 12.99 -3.23
C LEU A 194 -11.76 13.75 -2.38
N LYS A 195 -11.29 14.61 -1.47
CA LYS A 195 -12.17 15.48 -0.68
C LYS A 195 -13.12 16.28 -1.57
N ALA A 196 -12.59 17.00 -2.56
CA ALA A 196 -13.42 17.83 -3.44
C ALA A 196 -14.49 17.00 -4.18
N THR A 197 -14.16 15.76 -4.57
CA THR A 197 -15.11 14.86 -5.25
C THR A 197 -16.24 14.39 -4.30
N LEU A 198 -15.88 14.03 -3.07
CA LEU A 198 -16.83 13.42 -2.12
C LEU A 198 -17.63 14.46 -1.33
N THR A 199 -17.11 15.68 -1.15
CA THR A 199 -17.77 16.76 -0.40
C THR A 199 -18.35 17.84 -1.30
N SER A 200 -18.35 17.68 -2.63
CA SER A 200 -18.97 18.64 -3.55
C SER A 200 -20.43 18.88 -3.14
N PRO A 201 -20.86 20.15 -3.01
CA PRO A 201 -22.22 20.45 -2.66
C PRO A 201 -23.17 19.84 -3.69
N ALA A 202 -24.21 19.21 -3.21
CA ALA A 202 -25.26 18.71 -4.06
C ALA A 202 -25.85 19.88 -4.88
N GLY A 203 -25.96 19.72 -6.19
CA GLY A 203 -26.46 20.76 -7.08
C GLY A 203 -27.93 21.13 -6.80
N ALA A 204 -28.47 22.06 -7.59
CA ALA A 204 -29.84 22.59 -7.45
C ALA A 204 -30.98 21.53 -7.36
N LEU A 205 -30.69 20.27 -7.72
CA LEU A 205 -31.65 19.16 -7.71
C LEU A 205 -31.50 18.26 -6.46
N THR A 206 -30.87 18.72 -5.39
CA THR A 206 -30.67 17.93 -4.15
C THR A 206 -31.98 17.38 -3.59
N ASN A 207 -33.05 18.16 -3.63
CA ASN A 207 -34.37 17.77 -3.14
C ASN A 207 -35.01 16.64 -3.97
N LEU A 208 -34.52 16.39 -5.21
CA LEU A 208 -34.97 15.29 -6.06
C LEU A 208 -34.10 14.03 -5.91
N GLN A 209 -33.06 14.06 -5.11
CA GLN A 209 -32.20 12.89 -4.89
C GLN A 209 -32.98 11.66 -4.36
N PRO A 210 -33.87 11.77 -3.37
CA PRO A 210 -34.64 10.61 -2.90
C PRO A 210 -35.49 9.99 -4.01
N LEU A 211 -36.13 10.82 -4.84
CA LEU A 211 -36.94 10.33 -5.99
C LEU A 211 -36.06 9.65 -7.03
N ARG A 212 -34.93 10.26 -7.37
CA ARG A 212 -33.92 9.65 -8.26
C ARG A 212 -33.47 8.29 -7.75
N ASP A 213 -33.15 8.23 -6.47
CA ASP A 213 -32.63 7.03 -5.82
C ASP A 213 -33.65 5.90 -5.77
N GLN A 214 -34.92 6.25 -5.51
CA GLN A 214 -36.03 5.29 -5.60
C GLN A 214 -36.22 4.76 -7.04
N THR A 215 -36.19 5.66 -8.03
CA THR A 215 -36.31 5.29 -9.44
C THR A 215 -35.17 4.37 -9.89
N LEU A 216 -33.92 4.67 -9.49
CA LEU A 216 -32.76 3.85 -9.78
C LEU A 216 -32.88 2.47 -9.14
N ASN A 217 -33.33 2.35 -7.89
CA ASN A 217 -33.54 1.06 -7.25
C ASN A 217 -34.56 0.21 -8.01
N GLN A 218 -35.68 0.81 -8.44
CA GLN A 218 -36.69 0.12 -9.24
C GLN A 218 -36.13 -0.37 -10.61
N LEU A 219 -35.29 0.45 -11.26
CA LEU A 219 -34.60 0.06 -12.50
C LEU A 219 -33.63 -1.09 -12.25
N TYR A 220 -32.87 -1.09 -11.15
CA TYR A 220 -31.97 -2.19 -10.82
C TYR A 220 -32.72 -3.50 -10.61
N ASP A 221 -33.83 -3.48 -9.87
CA ASP A 221 -34.67 -4.67 -9.67
C ASP A 221 -35.17 -5.20 -10.99
N LEU A 222 -35.63 -4.32 -11.90
CA LEU A 222 -36.08 -4.70 -13.23
C LEU A 222 -34.96 -5.37 -14.05
N TYR A 223 -33.80 -4.74 -14.14
CA TYR A 223 -32.65 -5.26 -14.88
C TYR A 223 -32.09 -6.54 -14.26
N ARG A 224 -32.07 -6.63 -12.94
CA ARG A 224 -31.62 -7.81 -12.20
C ARG A 224 -32.46 -9.03 -12.50
N ASN A 225 -33.79 -8.88 -12.62
CA ASN A 225 -34.68 -9.99 -12.88
C ASN A 225 -34.45 -10.65 -14.27
N GLY A 226 -34.08 -9.87 -15.28
CA GLY A 226 -33.76 -10.35 -16.62
C GLY A 226 -32.26 -10.69 -16.84
N ALA A 227 -31.37 -10.47 -15.88
CA ALA A 227 -29.93 -10.59 -16.08
C ALA A 227 -29.42 -12.03 -15.93
N SER A 228 -28.32 -12.35 -16.62
CA SER A 228 -27.52 -13.56 -16.39
C SER A 228 -26.93 -13.55 -14.97
N PRO A 229 -26.41 -14.70 -14.44
CA PRO A 229 -25.76 -14.75 -13.12
C PRO A 229 -24.64 -13.71 -12.94
N ALA A 230 -23.79 -13.51 -13.96
CA ALA A 230 -22.78 -12.48 -13.97
C ALA A 230 -23.36 -11.05 -13.96
N GLY A 231 -24.44 -10.83 -14.71
CA GLY A 231 -25.17 -9.57 -14.72
C GLY A 231 -25.83 -9.27 -13.37
N LYS A 232 -26.38 -10.27 -12.69
CA LYS A 232 -26.93 -10.12 -11.33
C LYS A 232 -25.85 -9.70 -10.34
N ALA A 233 -24.71 -10.41 -10.30
CA ALA A 233 -23.60 -10.08 -9.44
C ALA A 233 -23.08 -8.64 -9.67
N TYR A 234 -23.05 -8.22 -10.93
CA TYR A 234 -22.70 -6.85 -11.29
C TYR A 234 -23.69 -5.81 -10.74
N ILE A 235 -24.99 -6.05 -10.95
CA ILE A 235 -26.05 -5.14 -10.45
C ILE A 235 -26.04 -5.10 -8.93
N ASP A 236 -25.83 -6.24 -8.26
CA ASP A 236 -25.74 -6.32 -6.80
C ASP A 236 -24.55 -5.51 -6.25
N SER A 237 -23.38 -5.59 -6.90
CA SER A 237 -22.22 -4.76 -6.58
C SER A 237 -22.49 -3.27 -6.78
N LEU A 238 -23.22 -2.92 -7.83
CA LEU A 238 -23.63 -1.54 -8.11
C LEU A 238 -24.58 -0.98 -7.05
N VAL A 239 -25.61 -1.76 -6.67
CA VAL A 239 -26.57 -1.37 -5.63
C VAL A 239 -25.84 -1.18 -4.30
N THR A 240 -24.96 -2.12 -3.94
CA THR A 240 -24.13 -2.03 -2.73
C THR A 240 -23.29 -0.75 -2.73
N SER A 241 -22.61 -0.46 -3.85
CA SER A 241 -21.83 0.77 -4.03
C SER A 241 -22.67 2.03 -3.79
N GLN A 242 -23.86 2.09 -4.37
CA GLN A 242 -24.74 3.25 -4.20
C GLN A 242 -25.27 3.39 -2.78
N GLN A 243 -25.62 2.29 -2.14
CA GLN A 243 -26.04 2.30 -0.73
C GLN A 243 -24.93 2.80 0.17
N GLN A 244 -23.68 2.41 -0.07
CA GLN A 244 -22.52 2.88 0.67
C GLN A 244 -22.33 4.40 0.51
N VAL A 245 -22.46 4.94 -0.71
CA VAL A 245 -22.39 6.40 -0.95
C VAL A 245 -23.51 7.15 -0.20
N ARG A 246 -24.72 6.59 -0.21
CA ARG A 246 -25.87 7.21 0.52
C ARG A 246 -25.73 7.12 2.03
N SER A 247 -25.07 6.08 2.51
CA SER A 247 -24.85 5.84 3.94
C SER A 247 -23.57 6.48 4.48
N ILE A 248 -22.94 7.40 3.72
CA ILE A 248 -21.80 8.17 4.23
C ILE A 248 -22.24 8.87 5.52
N GLN A 249 -21.74 8.35 6.65
CA GLN A 249 -22.05 8.88 7.95
C GLN A 249 -21.46 10.28 8.12
N GLN A 250 -22.10 11.12 8.91
CA GLN A 250 -21.61 12.47 9.21
C GLN A 250 -20.17 12.47 9.75
N GLY A 251 -19.79 11.43 10.49
CA GLY A 251 -18.41 11.24 10.96
C GLY A 251 -17.38 11.13 9.83
N LEU A 252 -17.72 10.42 8.76
CA LEU A 252 -16.84 10.28 7.58
C LEU A 252 -16.74 11.61 6.81
N LEU A 253 -17.85 12.32 6.64
CA LEU A 253 -17.85 13.67 6.05
C LEU A 253 -16.97 14.63 6.87
N ASN A 254 -17.04 14.57 8.20
CA ASN A 254 -16.19 15.36 9.08
C ASN A 254 -14.70 15.01 8.91
N GLN A 255 -14.35 13.73 8.76
CA GLN A 255 -12.98 13.31 8.46
C GLN A 255 -12.50 13.87 7.12
N LEU A 256 -13.32 13.77 6.07
CA LEU A 256 -13.01 14.34 4.75
C LEU A 256 -12.82 15.86 4.80
N THR A 257 -13.64 16.58 5.58
CA THR A 257 -13.48 18.04 5.72
C THR A 257 -12.18 18.43 6.42
N SER A 258 -11.60 17.55 7.23
CA SER A 258 -10.32 17.74 7.91
C SER A 258 -9.10 17.65 6.98
N ILE A 259 -9.26 17.12 5.78
CA ILE A 259 -8.19 17.09 4.75
C ILE A 259 -7.93 18.53 4.29
N LYS A 260 -6.69 19.01 4.48
CA LYS A 260 -6.30 20.40 4.16
C LYS A 260 -5.30 20.51 3.02
N ASP A 261 -4.59 19.42 2.73
CA ASP A 261 -3.47 19.35 1.79
C ASP A 261 -3.34 17.94 1.21
N ASN A 262 -2.19 17.61 0.63
CA ASN A 262 -1.84 16.28 0.12
C ASN A 262 -0.70 15.62 0.91
N THR A 263 -0.40 16.09 2.11
CA THR A 263 0.62 15.50 2.99
C THR A 263 0.21 14.14 3.54
N ALA A 264 1.13 13.42 4.14
CA ALA A 264 0.90 12.08 4.68
C ALA A 264 -0.32 12.00 5.62
N PRO A 265 -0.53 12.92 6.59
CA PRO A 265 -1.73 12.89 7.43
C PRO A 265 -3.04 13.00 6.64
N SER A 266 -3.08 13.85 5.62
CA SER A 266 -4.25 14.00 4.75
C SER A 266 -4.49 12.77 3.88
N GLN A 267 -3.43 12.12 3.37
CA GLN A 267 -3.52 10.86 2.64
C GLN A 267 -4.05 9.73 3.54
N VAL A 268 -3.63 9.67 4.80
CA VAL A 268 -4.14 8.72 5.79
C VAL A 268 -5.65 8.89 5.98
N LEU A 269 -6.13 10.11 6.18
CA LEU A 269 -7.58 10.39 6.31
C LEU A 269 -8.36 9.96 5.06
N ALA A 270 -7.83 10.27 3.89
CA ALA A 270 -8.44 9.90 2.62
C ALA A 270 -8.47 8.38 2.41
N ALA A 271 -7.40 7.68 2.80
CA ALA A 271 -7.33 6.21 2.72
C ALA A 271 -8.35 5.55 3.66
N LEU A 272 -8.47 6.03 4.89
CA LEU A 272 -9.48 5.55 5.84
C LEU A 272 -10.90 5.72 5.29
N ALA A 273 -11.19 6.87 4.68
CA ALA A 273 -12.48 7.11 4.03
C ALA A 273 -12.74 6.09 2.91
N LEU A 274 -11.76 5.83 2.05
CA LEU A 274 -11.88 4.84 0.97
C LEU A 274 -12.11 3.43 1.49
N ILE A 275 -11.46 3.03 2.59
CA ILE A 275 -11.67 1.72 3.23
C ILE A 275 -13.06 1.65 3.85
N GLN A 276 -13.48 2.66 4.61
CA GLN A 276 -14.82 2.70 5.24
C GLN A 276 -15.95 2.67 4.21
N MET A 277 -15.71 3.26 3.04
CA MET A 277 -16.62 3.22 1.89
C MET A 277 -16.48 1.93 1.07
N ASN A 278 -15.59 1.03 1.42
CA ASN A 278 -15.30 -0.22 0.71
C ASN A 278 -15.01 -0.03 -0.80
N VAL A 279 -14.24 1.02 -1.15
CA VAL A 279 -14.02 1.42 -2.55
C VAL A 279 -13.04 0.46 -3.23
N THR A 280 -11.89 0.21 -2.63
CA THR A 280 -10.79 -0.58 -3.19
C THR A 280 -10.08 -1.37 -2.10
N PRO A 281 -9.54 -2.55 -2.40
CA PRO A 281 -8.81 -3.33 -1.41
C PRO A 281 -7.38 -2.83 -1.16
N VAL A 282 -6.80 -2.03 -2.08
CA VAL A 282 -5.41 -1.56 -1.98
C VAL A 282 -5.33 -0.07 -2.25
N ILE A 283 -4.67 0.65 -1.34
CA ILE A 283 -4.44 2.09 -1.45
C ILE A 283 -2.96 2.36 -1.25
N ALA A 284 -2.33 3.03 -2.24
CA ALA A 284 -0.96 3.49 -2.13
C ALA A 284 -0.90 4.90 -1.56
N LEU A 285 0.03 5.09 -0.63
CA LEU A 285 0.32 6.34 0.07
C LEU A 285 1.77 6.76 -0.18
N HIS A 286 2.10 7.99 0.17
CA HIS A 286 3.48 8.46 0.29
C HIS A 286 3.70 9.11 1.66
N ILE A 287 4.38 8.39 2.55
CA ILE A 287 4.87 8.88 3.83
C ILE A 287 6.39 8.98 3.70
N PRO A 288 6.99 10.17 3.66
CA PRO A 288 8.44 10.33 3.49
C PRO A 288 9.19 9.99 4.78
N PHE A 289 10.40 9.43 4.64
CA PHE A 289 11.31 9.05 5.73
C PHE A 289 12.75 9.58 5.54
N GLY A 290 12.94 10.62 4.76
CA GLY A 290 14.25 11.22 4.50
C GLY A 290 14.49 11.48 3.02
N GLY A 291 13.77 10.81 2.16
CA GLY A 291 13.78 11.04 0.72
C GLY A 291 15.16 10.85 0.10
N ASP A 292 15.43 11.60 -0.97
CA ASP A 292 16.69 11.61 -1.70
C ASP A 292 17.75 12.48 -0.99
N ASN A 293 18.34 11.94 0.09
CA ASN A 293 19.19 12.66 1.01
C ASN A 293 20.70 12.61 0.70
N HIS A 294 21.08 12.72 -0.57
CA HIS A 294 22.50 12.77 -0.98
C HIS A 294 23.33 13.87 -0.31
N ARG A 295 22.66 14.98 0.04
CA ARG A 295 23.23 16.12 0.76
C ARG A 295 22.32 16.45 1.93
N ASP A 296 22.62 15.87 3.07
CA ASP A 296 21.81 16.00 4.27
C ASP A 296 22.75 16.18 5.46
N ILE A 297 23.25 17.39 5.63
CA ILE A 297 24.24 17.74 6.66
C ILE A 297 23.67 17.39 8.03
N GLY A 298 24.41 16.56 8.77
CA GLY A 298 24.00 16.06 10.08
C GLY A 298 22.78 15.12 10.02
N LEU A 299 22.40 14.64 8.82
CA LEU A 299 21.22 13.79 8.59
C LEU A 299 19.91 14.43 9.13
N GLN A 300 19.79 15.76 8.96
CA GLN A 300 18.67 16.53 9.51
C GLN A 300 17.35 16.24 8.82
N THR A 301 17.36 16.08 7.48
CA THR A 301 16.17 15.71 6.71
C THR A 301 15.71 14.31 7.07
N GLU A 302 16.68 13.37 7.17
CA GLU A 302 16.44 12.00 7.62
C GLU A 302 15.79 11.98 9.01
N THR A 303 16.35 12.73 9.96
CA THR A 303 15.82 12.87 11.30
C THR A 303 14.38 13.41 11.31
N THR A 304 14.19 14.58 10.70
CA THR A 304 12.89 15.27 10.71
C THR A 304 11.80 14.41 10.07
N GLN A 305 12.10 13.79 8.93
CA GLN A 305 11.13 13.00 8.20
C GLN A 305 10.91 11.60 8.82
N THR A 306 11.93 10.99 9.43
CA THR A 306 11.72 9.73 10.18
C THR A 306 10.82 9.96 11.39
N VAL A 307 11.05 11.02 12.17
CA VAL A 307 10.17 11.38 13.30
C VAL A 307 8.74 11.62 12.82
N ALA A 308 8.54 12.41 11.76
CA ALA A 308 7.22 12.71 11.21
C ALA A 308 6.56 11.47 10.58
N GLY A 309 7.32 10.66 9.85
CA GLY A 309 6.83 9.45 9.19
C GLY A 309 6.37 8.38 10.17
N VAL A 310 7.15 8.13 11.22
CA VAL A 310 6.74 7.19 12.28
C VAL A 310 5.54 7.71 13.06
N ALA A 311 5.47 9.03 13.32
CA ALA A 311 4.29 9.65 13.94
C ALA A 311 3.04 9.52 13.04
N ALA A 312 3.19 9.62 11.72
CA ALA A 312 2.10 9.39 10.78
C ALA A 312 1.61 7.93 10.81
N ILE A 313 2.53 6.96 10.91
CA ILE A 313 2.18 5.54 11.12
C ILE A 313 1.44 5.36 12.44
N ALA A 314 1.93 5.93 13.54
CA ALA A 314 1.26 5.85 14.84
C ALA A 314 -0.17 6.41 14.77
N GLY A 315 -0.34 7.57 14.14
CA GLY A 315 -1.64 8.21 13.91
C GLY A 315 -2.56 7.35 13.05
N LEU A 316 -2.05 6.75 11.98
CA LEU A 316 -2.78 5.80 11.14
C LEU A 316 -3.29 4.61 11.95
N MET A 317 -2.42 3.97 12.73
CA MET A 317 -2.78 2.78 13.53
C MET A 317 -3.82 3.13 14.60
N ALA A 318 -3.70 4.29 15.25
CA ALA A 318 -4.69 4.77 16.21
C ALA A 318 -6.07 5.01 15.57
N GLN A 319 -6.10 5.60 14.37
CA GLN A 319 -7.34 5.83 13.63
C GLN A 319 -7.97 4.52 13.14
N LEU A 320 -7.17 3.56 12.69
CA LEU A 320 -7.66 2.22 12.33
C LEU A 320 -8.26 1.49 13.54
N ALA A 321 -7.61 1.60 14.70
CA ALA A 321 -8.13 1.02 15.95
C ALA A 321 -9.46 1.68 16.35
N SER A 322 -9.54 3.01 16.34
CA SER A 322 -10.76 3.77 16.63
C SER A 322 -11.91 3.42 15.68
N ALA A 323 -11.61 3.13 14.41
CA ALA A 323 -12.61 2.75 13.41
C ALA A 323 -12.97 1.26 13.44
N GLY A 324 -12.38 0.44 14.32
CA GLY A 324 -12.58 -1.01 14.35
C GLY A 324 -11.98 -1.74 13.14
N LEU A 325 -10.98 -1.13 12.49
CA LEU A 325 -10.33 -1.62 11.27
C LEU A 325 -8.94 -2.22 11.52
N ALA A 326 -8.40 -2.15 12.74
CA ALA A 326 -7.05 -2.59 13.06
C ALA A 326 -6.76 -4.05 12.67
N ASP A 327 -7.78 -4.92 12.72
CA ASP A 327 -7.67 -6.33 12.34
C ASP A 327 -8.00 -6.60 10.87
N LYS A 328 -8.40 -5.57 10.11
CA LYS A 328 -8.82 -5.68 8.72
C LYS A 328 -7.89 -4.99 7.74
N VAL A 329 -6.89 -4.27 8.24
CA VAL A 329 -5.96 -3.49 7.42
C VAL A 329 -4.53 -3.93 7.73
N THR A 330 -3.76 -4.14 6.69
CA THR A 330 -2.31 -4.31 6.77
C THR A 330 -1.61 -3.12 6.11
N PHE A 331 -0.76 -2.44 6.86
CA PHE A 331 0.16 -1.45 6.33
C PHE A 331 1.42 -2.15 5.81
N VAL A 332 1.93 -1.72 4.66
CA VAL A 332 3.13 -2.25 4.03
C VAL A 332 3.96 -1.08 3.50
N SER A 333 5.29 -1.09 3.64
CA SER A 333 6.17 -0.17 2.90
C SER A 333 7.02 -0.91 1.88
N LEU A 334 7.28 -0.27 0.75
CA LEU A 334 8.19 -0.77 -0.28
C LEU A 334 8.77 0.39 -1.08
N ASP A 335 10.05 0.68 -0.83
CA ASP A 335 10.78 1.75 -1.49
C ASP A 335 11.66 1.21 -2.62
N VAL A 336 12.05 2.09 -3.55
CA VAL A 336 12.86 1.71 -4.72
C VAL A 336 14.21 1.10 -4.36
N PHE A 337 14.87 1.61 -3.31
CA PHE A 337 16.12 1.11 -2.72
C PHE A 337 16.30 1.70 -1.33
N GLY A 338 17.26 1.20 -0.57
CA GLY A 338 17.69 1.83 0.67
C GLY A 338 18.88 2.76 0.48
N ARG A 339 19.41 3.27 1.58
CA ARG A 339 20.54 4.20 1.60
C ARG A 339 21.79 3.54 2.15
N THR A 340 22.97 4.07 1.78
CA THR A 340 24.26 3.58 2.26
C THR A 340 24.34 3.64 3.78
N LEU A 341 24.89 2.58 4.39
CA LEU A 341 24.99 2.39 5.83
C LEU A 341 26.43 2.49 6.32
N GLY A 342 27.41 2.25 5.43
CA GLY A 342 28.83 2.24 5.75
C GLY A 342 29.33 3.56 6.32
N PRO A 343 30.60 3.61 6.76
CA PRO A 343 31.21 4.77 7.41
C PRO A 343 31.30 5.94 6.42
N ALA A 344 30.16 6.52 6.15
CA ALA A 344 30.04 7.79 5.46
C ALA A 344 30.07 8.91 6.50
N ASN A 345 30.47 10.09 6.08
CA ASN A 345 30.24 11.30 6.86
C ASN A 345 28.71 11.48 7.05
N THR A 346 28.33 12.22 8.06
CA THR A 346 26.92 12.58 8.32
C THR A 346 26.40 13.65 7.34
N ASP A 347 26.92 13.74 6.11
CA ASP A 347 26.57 14.77 5.13
C ASP A 347 25.56 14.27 4.08
N GLY A 348 24.98 13.12 4.32
CA GLY A 348 23.99 12.47 3.47
C GLY A 348 24.36 11.04 3.10
N ARG A 349 23.48 10.37 2.40
CA ARG A 349 23.61 8.95 2.04
C ARG A 349 23.49 8.75 0.54
N GLN A 350 24.24 7.78 0.01
CA GLN A 350 24.17 7.38 -1.38
C GLN A 350 23.13 6.25 -1.56
N HIS A 351 22.87 5.83 -2.80
CA HIS A 351 21.97 4.73 -3.10
C HIS A 351 22.58 3.39 -2.68
N ASN A 352 21.79 2.54 -2.01
CA ASN A 352 22.18 1.18 -1.69
C ASN A 352 21.22 0.17 -2.38
N PRO A 353 21.62 -0.43 -3.51
CA PRO A 353 20.81 -1.45 -4.18
C PRO A 353 20.78 -2.78 -3.43
N ASN A 354 21.75 -3.01 -2.53
CA ASN A 354 21.96 -4.26 -1.84
C ASN A 354 21.18 -4.40 -0.54
N HIS A 355 20.59 -3.31 -0.05
CA HIS A 355 19.81 -3.34 1.19
C HIS A 355 18.76 -2.25 1.22
N GLN A 356 17.53 -2.63 1.46
CA GLN A 356 16.42 -1.76 1.84
C GLN A 356 15.62 -2.44 2.95
N VAL A 357 14.79 -1.70 3.68
CA VAL A 357 13.88 -2.26 4.66
C VAL A 357 12.43 -1.96 4.28
N SER A 358 11.65 -3.02 4.13
CA SER A 358 10.19 -2.94 4.10
C SER A 358 9.62 -3.16 5.50
N ILE A 359 8.45 -2.59 5.74
CA ILE A 359 7.73 -2.69 7.01
C ILE A 359 6.36 -3.30 6.74
N THR A 360 5.91 -4.22 7.58
CA THR A 360 4.53 -4.66 7.61
C THR A 360 3.95 -4.47 9.01
N ILE A 361 2.72 -3.94 9.10
CA ILE A 361 1.98 -3.82 10.36
C ILE A 361 0.57 -4.36 10.11
N GLY A 362 0.26 -5.52 10.67
CA GLY A 362 -1.04 -6.13 10.43
C GLY A 362 -1.19 -7.49 11.09
N LYS A 363 -2.42 -7.96 11.16
CA LYS A 363 -2.76 -9.24 11.81
C LYS A 363 -2.28 -10.47 11.02
N SER A 364 -2.08 -10.32 9.72
CA SER A 364 -1.67 -11.43 8.83
C SER A 364 -0.20 -11.81 8.98
N PHE A 365 0.60 -10.98 9.64
CA PHE A 365 2.04 -11.16 9.77
C PHE A 365 2.45 -11.17 11.23
N ARG A 366 3.43 -12.02 11.54
CA ARG A 366 4.06 -12.01 12.86
C ARG A 366 4.98 -10.82 12.98
N ALA A 367 4.94 -10.16 14.12
CA ALA A 367 5.87 -9.10 14.43
C ALA A 367 7.30 -9.66 14.59
N GLY A 368 8.31 -8.86 14.25
CA GLY A 368 9.70 -9.27 14.39
C GLY A 368 10.62 -8.62 13.37
N VAL A 369 11.75 -9.28 13.14
CA VAL A 369 12.75 -8.90 12.13
C VAL A 369 12.99 -10.11 11.21
N ILE A 370 12.78 -9.92 9.93
CA ILE A 370 13.03 -10.91 8.88
C ILE A 370 14.30 -10.54 8.14
N GLY A 371 15.15 -11.53 7.92
CA GLY A 371 16.46 -11.32 7.31
C GLY A 371 17.45 -10.66 8.27
N GLY A 372 18.34 -9.89 7.71
CA GLY A 372 19.38 -9.15 8.42
C GLY A 372 20.32 -8.44 7.46
N VAL A 373 21.27 -7.73 8.00
CA VAL A 373 22.23 -6.92 7.27
C VAL A 373 23.66 -7.34 7.64
N GLY A 374 24.57 -7.25 6.69
CA GLY A 374 25.99 -7.51 6.92
C GLY A 374 26.87 -6.80 5.90
N PRO A 375 28.20 -6.76 6.12
CA PRO A 375 29.15 -6.09 5.22
C PRO A 375 29.10 -6.67 3.80
N VAL A 376 29.00 -5.79 2.79
CA VAL A 376 29.07 -6.13 1.36
C VAL A 376 29.92 -5.05 0.66
N GLY A 377 31.11 -5.42 0.21
CA GLY A 377 32.07 -4.46 -0.34
C GLY A 377 32.45 -3.40 0.67
N ASN A 378 32.25 -2.14 0.33
CA ASN A 378 32.50 -0.98 1.19
C ASN A 378 31.27 -0.48 1.95
N ASP A 379 30.18 -1.19 1.90
CA ASP A 379 28.90 -0.84 2.52
C ASP A 379 28.27 -2.08 3.17
N TYR A 380 26.96 -2.09 3.33
CA TYR A 380 26.18 -3.18 3.89
C TYR A 380 25.13 -3.66 2.90
N GLY A 381 24.81 -4.96 2.94
CA GLY A 381 23.80 -5.59 2.12
C GLY A 381 22.90 -6.51 2.92
N ALA A 382 21.74 -6.86 2.36
CA ALA A 382 20.87 -7.88 2.91
C ALA A 382 21.59 -9.23 2.92
N LEU A 383 21.38 -10.02 3.96
CA LEU A 383 21.89 -11.39 4.09
C LEU A 383 20.87 -12.40 3.55
N SER A 384 21.34 -13.61 3.23
CA SER A 384 20.48 -14.73 2.90
C SER A 384 19.53 -15.03 4.07
N ILE A 385 18.28 -15.41 3.76
CA ILE A 385 17.24 -15.68 4.74
C ILE A 385 16.93 -17.18 4.76
N ASP A 386 16.81 -17.75 5.94
CA ASP A 386 16.22 -19.08 6.12
C ASP A 386 14.68 -18.94 6.07
N SER A 387 14.05 -19.56 5.08
CA SER A 387 12.60 -19.41 4.83
C SER A 387 11.72 -19.93 5.98
N LYS A 388 12.23 -20.84 6.81
CA LYS A 388 11.49 -21.45 7.91
C LYS A 388 11.53 -20.57 9.16
N THR A 389 12.68 -19.98 9.46
CA THR A 389 12.89 -19.18 10.68
C THR A 389 12.75 -17.68 10.44
N GLY A 390 12.87 -17.22 9.18
CA GLY A 390 12.90 -15.81 8.80
C GLY A 390 14.20 -15.10 9.15
N LYS A 391 15.16 -15.77 9.79
CA LYS A 391 16.41 -15.17 10.24
C LYS A 391 17.44 -15.13 9.13
N ALA A 392 18.33 -14.16 9.22
CA ALA A 392 19.56 -14.18 8.42
C ALA A 392 20.39 -15.41 8.74
N ALA A 393 20.84 -16.12 7.70
CA ALA A 393 21.66 -17.33 7.84
C ALA A 393 22.67 -17.40 6.68
N PRO A 394 23.94 -17.78 6.95
CA PRO A 394 24.97 -17.89 5.89
C PRO A 394 24.57 -18.84 4.75
N ASN A 395 23.79 -19.88 5.06
CA ASN A 395 23.29 -20.87 4.11
C ASN A 395 21.76 -20.80 3.99
N GLY A 396 21.16 -19.60 4.18
CA GLY A 396 19.73 -19.40 4.00
C GLY A 396 19.30 -19.74 2.57
N ASP A 397 18.17 -20.41 2.42
CA ASP A 397 17.63 -20.88 1.16
C ASP A 397 17.02 -19.77 0.30
N ILE A 398 16.92 -18.54 0.83
CA ILE A 398 16.54 -17.34 0.10
C ILE A 398 17.77 -16.44 -0.03
N PRO A 399 18.46 -16.42 -1.17
CA PRO A 399 19.55 -15.49 -1.40
C PRO A 399 19.04 -14.05 -1.48
N PRO A 400 19.88 -13.02 -1.17
CA PRO A 400 19.46 -11.62 -1.17
C PRO A 400 18.77 -11.18 -2.46
N VAL A 401 19.26 -11.65 -3.61
CA VAL A 401 18.73 -11.31 -4.94
C VAL A 401 17.27 -11.72 -5.15
N THR A 402 16.77 -12.75 -4.44
CA THR A 402 15.37 -13.20 -4.51
C THR A 402 14.56 -12.83 -3.27
N SER A 403 15.15 -12.06 -2.33
CA SER A 403 14.46 -11.67 -1.08
C SER A 403 13.21 -10.81 -1.35
N LEU A 404 13.27 -9.93 -2.35
CA LEU A 404 12.13 -9.10 -2.76
C LEU A 404 10.97 -9.94 -3.32
N ALA A 405 11.27 -10.94 -4.17
CA ALA A 405 10.28 -11.87 -4.68
C ALA A 405 9.67 -12.70 -3.54
N SER A 406 10.50 -13.15 -2.59
CA SER A 406 10.06 -13.88 -1.40
C SER A 406 9.16 -13.04 -0.50
N PHE A 407 9.45 -11.75 -0.34
CA PHE A 407 8.54 -10.81 0.32
C PHE A 407 7.18 -10.76 -0.39
N GLY A 408 7.16 -10.58 -1.71
CA GLY A 408 5.91 -10.56 -2.49
C GLY A 408 5.09 -11.84 -2.35
N ARG A 409 5.74 -13.03 -2.43
CA ARG A 409 5.07 -14.33 -2.18
C ARG A 409 4.49 -14.41 -0.78
N THR A 410 5.24 -13.94 0.22
CA THR A 410 4.80 -13.96 1.61
C THR A 410 3.63 -13.00 1.84
N MET A 411 3.62 -11.84 1.17
CA MET A 411 2.49 -10.91 1.20
C MET A 411 1.21 -11.57 0.65
N LEU A 412 1.28 -12.21 -0.51
CA LEU A 412 0.15 -12.91 -1.12
C LEU A 412 -0.35 -14.08 -0.24
N ALA A 413 0.56 -14.86 0.33
CA ALA A 413 0.22 -15.94 1.26
C ALA A 413 -0.43 -15.43 2.55
N GLY A 414 0.09 -14.31 3.10
CA GLY A 414 -0.40 -13.69 4.33
C GLY A 414 -1.84 -13.22 4.24
N VAL A 415 -2.27 -12.75 3.07
CA VAL A 415 -3.67 -12.36 2.83
C VAL A 415 -4.57 -13.54 2.43
N GLY A 416 -4.04 -14.76 2.49
CA GLY A 416 -4.82 -16.00 2.38
C GLY A 416 -4.99 -16.54 0.97
N LEU A 417 -4.11 -16.18 0.03
CA LEU A 417 -4.14 -16.78 -1.30
C LEU A 417 -3.63 -18.22 -1.29
N ASP A 418 -4.21 -19.03 -2.16
CA ASP A 418 -3.80 -20.41 -2.37
C ASP A 418 -2.34 -20.49 -2.83
N PRO A 419 -1.53 -21.47 -2.36
CA PRO A 419 -0.13 -21.62 -2.75
C PRO A 419 0.10 -21.73 -4.26
N ALA A 420 -0.83 -22.32 -5.02
CA ALA A 420 -0.73 -22.38 -6.48
C ALA A 420 -0.91 -20.99 -7.10
N VAL A 421 -1.84 -20.18 -6.58
CA VAL A 421 -2.03 -18.79 -6.99
C VAL A 421 -0.82 -17.94 -6.64
N VAL A 422 -0.28 -18.08 -5.42
CA VAL A 422 0.95 -17.39 -5.00
C VAL A 422 2.11 -17.70 -5.95
N SER A 423 2.28 -18.98 -6.29
CA SER A 423 3.34 -19.43 -7.21
C SER A 423 3.14 -18.97 -8.65
N TYR A 424 1.89 -18.80 -9.07
CA TYR A 424 1.55 -18.25 -10.39
C TYR A 424 1.81 -16.74 -10.45
N GLU A 425 1.36 -15.99 -9.42
CA GLU A 425 1.49 -14.52 -9.40
C GLU A 425 2.94 -14.05 -9.25
N VAL A 426 3.77 -14.81 -8.50
CA VAL A 426 5.20 -14.51 -8.32
C VAL A 426 6.02 -15.76 -8.60
N GLY A 427 6.73 -15.77 -9.73
CA GLY A 427 7.43 -16.95 -10.25
C GLY A 427 8.72 -17.31 -9.53
N GLU A 428 9.29 -16.39 -8.74
CA GLU A 428 10.56 -16.56 -8.04
C GLU A 428 10.40 -16.40 -6.52
N GLY A 429 11.46 -16.75 -5.79
CA GLY A 429 11.49 -16.64 -4.32
C GLY A 429 10.67 -17.72 -3.62
N GLN A 430 10.56 -17.61 -2.30
CA GLN A 430 9.86 -18.56 -1.43
C GLN A 430 9.01 -17.82 -0.41
N VAL A 431 7.96 -18.47 0.10
CA VAL A 431 7.18 -17.95 1.22
C VAL A 431 8.00 -18.11 2.51
N ILE A 432 8.13 -17.05 3.28
CA ILE A 432 8.79 -17.07 4.60
C ILE A 432 7.74 -17.45 5.64
N ALA A 433 7.71 -18.74 5.96
CA ALA A 433 6.63 -19.32 6.79
C ALA A 433 6.57 -18.71 8.20
N SER A 434 7.73 -18.39 8.79
CA SER A 434 7.81 -17.76 10.12
C SER A 434 7.23 -16.35 10.19
N ALA A 435 7.11 -15.67 9.06
CA ALA A 435 6.53 -14.34 9.00
C ALA A 435 4.99 -14.34 8.96
N LEU A 436 4.36 -15.49 8.76
CA LEU A 436 2.90 -15.63 8.68
C LEU A 436 2.30 -15.89 10.06
N ALA A 437 1.16 -15.22 10.37
CA ALA A 437 0.42 -15.38 11.62
C ALA A 437 -0.60 -16.52 11.58
#